data_4942efb9cb334f9f48a6414feb66d1aa
#
_entry.id   4942efb9cb334f9f48a6414feb66d1aa
#
_cell.length_a   1.000
_cell.length_b   1.000
_cell.length_c   1.000
_cell.angle_alpha   90.00
_cell.angle_beta   90.00
_cell.angle_gamma   90.00
#
_symmetry.space_group_name_H-M   'P 1'
#
loop_
_entity.id
_entity.type
_entity.pdbx_description
1 polymer ?
#
loop_
_entity_poly.entity_id
_entity_poly.type
_entity_poly.pdbx_seq_one_letter_code
_entity_poly.pdbx_strand_id
1 'polypeptide(L)'
;MNRQMGRKRLIIYPLCLVLAAAVVVSAAFAAKFIGYKNAPLELSPAFTVTGHTGCMGEKDNSLEAMRAAIGAGAKVVEFDLNFGENKVPVLSHDIPTGGEVTLEEAFRLLSENPNIQANIDAKSTENLVAVGKLAKKYMLEKQLFFTGISEDDVAAVKRDCPSIPYYLNVDVKKGRVKDESYLEELASKVISSGAVGINMHKRAVTKELCSFFKSRGILVSVYTVDSAYDMYRVLSCAPDNITSKKPDKLINIVNQKTNIK
;
A
#
# COMPACT_ATOMS: atom_id res chain seq x y z
N MET A 1 54.36 -24.97 23.89
CA MET A 1 53.18 -25.49 23.20
C MET A 1 51.82 -24.99 23.76
N ASN A 2 51.76 -24.31 24.92
CA ASN A 2 50.48 -23.93 25.59
C ASN A 2 49.87 -22.56 25.23
N ARG A 3 50.59 -21.64 24.56
CA ARG A 3 50.04 -20.30 24.21
C ARG A 3 49.14 -20.28 22.98
N GLN A 4 49.28 -21.22 22.05
CA GLN A 4 48.44 -21.27 20.87
C GLN A 4 47.04 -21.86 21.10
N MET A 5 46.89 -22.76 22.08
CA MET A 5 45.60 -23.35 22.43
C MET A 5 44.66 -22.37 23.13
N GLY A 6 45.20 -21.43 23.92
CA GLY A 6 44.37 -20.39 24.60
C GLY A 6 43.76 -19.36 23.64
N ARG A 7 44.52 -18.95 22.60
CA ARG A 7 44.00 -18.01 21.58
C ARG A 7 42.92 -18.59 20.69
N LYS A 8 42.99 -19.86 20.33
CA LYS A 8 41.94 -20.55 19.53
C LYS A 8 40.63 -20.68 20.33
N ARG A 9 40.70 -21.00 21.63
CA ARG A 9 39.50 -21.05 22.49
C ARG A 9 38.84 -19.68 22.67
N LEU A 10 39.62 -18.60 22.77
CA LEU A 10 39.09 -17.25 22.94
C LEU A 10 38.29 -16.74 21.73
N ILE A 11 38.54 -17.28 20.54
CA ILE A 11 37.82 -16.93 19.28
C ILE A 11 36.65 -17.87 19.02
N ILE A 12 36.75 -19.14 19.41
CA ILE A 12 35.73 -20.16 19.13
C ILE A 12 34.45 -19.91 19.95
N TYR A 13 34.56 -19.55 21.24
CA TYR A 13 33.38 -19.31 22.08
C TYR A 13 32.49 -18.17 21.60
N PRO A 14 32.98 -16.96 21.25
CA PRO A 14 32.14 -15.91 20.71
C PRO A 14 31.52 -16.27 19.36
N LEU A 15 32.23 -17.01 18.50
CA LEU A 15 31.69 -17.49 17.22
C LEU A 15 30.54 -18.50 17.43
N CYS A 16 30.68 -19.43 18.36
CA CYS A 16 29.61 -20.37 18.71
C CYS A 16 28.38 -19.65 19.30
N LEU A 17 28.57 -18.61 20.12
CA LEU A 17 27.47 -17.79 20.65
C LEU A 17 26.75 -17.02 19.55
N VAL A 18 27.47 -16.43 18.59
CA VAL A 18 26.88 -15.74 17.44
C VAL A 18 26.10 -16.70 16.58
N LEU A 19 26.62 -17.88 16.28
CA LEU A 19 25.92 -18.92 15.53
C LEU A 19 24.68 -19.42 16.25
N ALA A 20 24.76 -19.66 17.56
CA ALA A 20 23.61 -20.06 18.38
C ALA A 20 22.52 -18.97 18.37
N ALA A 21 22.90 -17.70 18.53
CA ALA A 21 21.97 -16.57 18.47
C ALA A 21 21.32 -16.47 17.08
N ALA A 22 22.08 -16.65 15.99
CA ALA A 22 21.55 -16.65 14.63
C ALA A 22 20.52 -17.77 14.38
N VAL A 23 20.78 -18.97 14.90
CA VAL A 23 19.85 -20.12 14.82
C VAL A 23 18.55 -19.80 15.59
N VAL A 24 18.64 -19.26 16.79
CA VAL A 24 17.46 -18.92 17.61
C VAL A 24 16.62 -17.82 16.90
N VAL A 25 17.27 -16.78 16.38
CA VAL A 25 16.58 -15.71 15.63
C VAL A 25 15.90 -16.26 14.38
N SER A 26 16.60 -17.13 13.63
CA SER A 26 16.04 -17.75 12.42
C SER A 26 14.85 -18.66 12.74
N ALA A 27 14.94 -19.45 13.81
CA ALA A 27 13.84 -20.31 14.27
C ALA A 27 12.63 -19.47 14.73
N ALA A 28 12.84 -18.39 15.46
CA ALA A 28 11.78 -17.47 15.89
C ALA A 28 11.11 -16.78 14.69
N PHE A 29 11.89 -16.38 13.67
CA PHE A 29 11.36 -15.83 12.44
C PHE A 29 10.51 -16.85 11.67
N ALA A 30 11.03 -18.08 11.50
CA ALA A 30 10.31 -19.18 10.84
C ALA A 30 8.98 -19.50 11.56
N ALA A 31 9.00 -19.58 12.89
CA ALA A 31 7.78 -19.80 13.70
C ALA A 31 6.74 -18.71 13.49
N LYS A 32 7.14 -17.42 13.47
CA LYS A 32 6.23 -16.31 13.16
C LYS A 32 5.70 -16.40 11.75
N PHE A 33 6.53 -16.70 10.77
CA PHE A 33 6.09 -16.85 9.38
C PHE A 33 5.05 -17.97 9.23
N ILE A 34 5.30 -19.14 9.83
CA ILE A 34 4.36 -20.26 9.85
C ILE A 34 3.06 -19.85 10.55
N GLY A 35 3.13 -19.12 11.65
CA GLY A 35 1.96 -18.58 12.36
C GLY A 35 1.09 -17.71 11.45
N TYR A 36 1.67 -16.74 10.75
CA TYR A 36 0.93 -15.89 9.80
C TYR A 36 0.39 -16.67 8.60
N LYS A 37 1.20 -17.60 8.07
CA LYS A 37 0.78 -18.46 6.97
C LYS A 37 -0.44 -19.32 7.33
N ASN A 38 -0.54 -19.79 8.57
CA ASN A 38 -1.62 -20.65 9.04
C ASN A 38 -2.79 -19.85 9.66
N ALA A 39 -2.62 -18.56 9.90
CA ALA A 39 -3.69 -17.72 10.44
C ALA A 39 -4.92 -17.74 9.50
N PRO A 40 -6.15 -17.80 10.06
CA PRO A 40 -7.34 -17.69 9.24
C PRO A 40 -7.38 -16.35 8.52
N LEU A 41 -7.93 -16.34 7.30
CA LEU A 41 -8.12 -15.14 6.51
C LEU A 41 -9.52 -14.57 6.78
N GLU A 42 -9.56 -13.37 7.35
CA GLU A 42 -10.79 -12.64 7.70
C GLU A 42 -10.82 -11.33 6.91
N LEU A 43 -11.00 -11.42 5.58
CA LEU A 43 -11.07 -10.25 4.74
C LEU A 43 -12.47 -9.65 4.66
N SER A 44 -12.51 -8.34 4.51
CA SER A 44 -13.74 -7.62 4.13
C SER A 44 -14.24 -8.14 2.78
N PRO A 45 -15.57 -8.23 2.56
CA PRO A 45 -16.12 -8.49 1.21
C PRO A 45 -15.66 -7.49 0.16
N ALA A 46 -15.31 -6.27 0.59
CA ALA A 46 -14.79 -5.19 -0.26
C ALA A 46 -13.25 -5.18 -0.37
N PHE A 47 -12.56 -6.20 0.17
CA PHE A 47 -11.09 -6.27 0.11
C PHE A 47 -10.59 -6.23 -1.34
N THR A 48 -9.58 -5.40 -1.56
CA THR A 48 -8.95 -5.25 -2.87
C THR A 48 -7.43 -5.44 -2.80
N VAL A 49 -6.87 -5.93 -3.90
CA VAL A 49 -5.43 -5.90 -4.17
C VAL A 49 -5.18 -4.82 -5.20
N THR A 50 -4.28 -3.90 -4.85
CA THR A 50 -3.79 -2.85 -5.75
C THR A 50 -2.46 -3.26 -6.36
N GLY A 51 -2.36 -3.24 -7.69
CA GLY A 51 -1.10 -3.32 -8.40
C GLY A 51 -0.40 -1.96 -8.32
N HIS A 52 0.70 -1.89 -7.55
CA HIS A 52 1.53 -0.70 -7.43
C HIS A 52 2.18 -0.38 -8.77
N THR A 53 2.41 0.89 -9.02
CA THR A 53 3.20 1.31 -10.19
C THR A 53 4.49 0.49 -10.33
N GLY A 54 4.88 0.13 -11.56
CA GLY A 54 6.02 -0.75 -11.82
C GLY A 54 5.85 -2.20 -11.35
N CYS A 55 4.61 -2.65 -11.09
CA CYS A 55 4.37 -4.03 -10.73
C CYS A 55 4.71 -5.00 -11.87
N MET A 56 4.91 -6.27 -11.52
CA MET A 56 5.28 -7.34 -12.45
C MET A 56 6.62 -7.11 -13.21
N GLY A 57 7.43 -6.15 -12.75
CA GLY A 57 8.73 -5.82 -13.37
C GLY A 57 8.64 -4.78 -14.49
N GLU A 58 7.49 -4.21 -14.72
CA GLU A 58 7.30 -3.13 -15.69
C GLU A 58 7.90 -1.80 -15.18
N LYS A 59 8.05 -0.83 -16.10
CA LYS A 59 8.49 0.51 -15.75
C LYS A 59 7.47 1.20 -14.82
N ASP A 60 7.96 1.88 -13.79
CA ASP A 60 7.10 2.70 -12.94
C ASP A 60 6.36 3.78 -13.77
N ASN A 61 5.12 4.07 -13.40
CA ASN A 61 4.30 5.11 -14.03
C ASN A 61 4.11 4.94 -15.56
N SER A 62 3.89 3.69 -15.99
CA SER A 62 3.67 3.32 -17.39
C SER A 62 2.31 2.66 -17.62
N LEU A 63 1.81 2.73 -18.84
CA LEU A 63 0.61 2.01 -19.24
C LEU A 63 0.82 0.48 -19.20
N GLU A 64 2.05 0.03 -19.42
CA GLU A 64 2.45 -1.37 -19.35
C GLU A 64 2.27 -1.91 -17.92
N ALA A 65 2.68 -1.16 -16.90
CA ALA A 65 2.46 -1.52 -15.50
C ALA A 65 0.96 -1.62 -15.16
N MET A 66 0.14 -0.69 -15.66
CA MET A 66 -1.32 -0.75 -15.49
C MET A 66 -1.91 -2.01 -16.16
N ARG A 67 -1.53 -2.31 -17.42
CA ARG A 67 -1.98 -3.53 -18.12
C ARG A 67 -1.52 -4.79 -17.40
N ALA A 68 -0.28 -4.82 -16.91
CA ALA A 68 0.26 -5.96 -16.18
C ALA A 68 -0.48 -6.20 -14.86
N ALA A 69 -0.84 -5.14 -14.12
CA ALA A 69 -1.66 -5.23 -12.91
C ALA A 69 -3.05 -5.82 -13.22
N ILE A 70 -3.71 -5.32 -14.26
CA ILE A 70 -5.03 -5.81 -14.72
C ILE A 70 -4.92 -7.29 -15.13
N GLY A 71 -3.92 -7.65 -15.93
CA GLY A 71 -3.67 -9.02 -16.35
C GLY A 71 -3.35 -9.98 -15.21
N ALA A 72 -2.73 -9.50 -14.13
CA ALA A 72 -2.51 -10.24 -12.89
C ALA A 72 -3.78 -10.44 -12.05
N GLY A 73 -4.91 -9.81 -12.42
CA GLY A 73 -6.19 -9.89 -11.72
C GLY A 73 -6.39 -8.87 -10.60
N ALA A 74 -5.52 -7.85 -10.51
CA ALA A 74 -5.72 -6.75 -9.58
C ALA A 74 -7.02 -6.00 -9.90
N LYS A 75 -7.77 -5.61 -8.85
CA LYS A 75 -9.00 -4.83 -9.00
C LYS A 75 -8.74 -3.33 -8.97
N VAL A 76 -7.56 -2.95 -8.56
CA VAL A 76 -7.11 -1.56 -8.49
C VAL A 76 -5.73 -1.48 -9.14
N VAL A 77 -5.52 -0.51 -10.02
CA VAL A 77 -4.20 -0.09 -10.49
C VAL A 77 -3.79 1.18 -9.76
N GLU A 78 -2.51 1.34 -9.50
CA GLU A 78 -2.00 2.54 -8.84
C GLU A 78 -0.94 3.19 -9.71
N PHE A 79 -0.93 4.50 -9.73
CA PHE A 79 0.07 5.34 -10.34
C PHE A 79 0.22 6.67 -9.60
N ASP A 80 1.42 7.24 -9.69
CA ASP A 80 1.75 8.52 -9.08
C ASP A 80 1.26 9.68 -9.97
N LEU A 81 0.57 10.65 -9.38
CA LEU A 81 0.14 11.86 -10.07
C LEU A 81 1.07 13.02 -9.76
N ASN A 82 1.57 13.63 -10.81
CA ASN A 82 2.31 14.89 -10.75
C ASN A 82 1.86 15.81 -11.91
N PHE A 83 2.47 17.00 -12.02
CA PHE A 83 2.13 17.96 -13.06
C PHE A 83 3.39 18.37 -13.80
N GLY A 84 3.39 18.15 -15.10
CA GLY A 84 4.45 18.52 -16.03
C GLY A 84 4.33 19.96 -16.51
N GLU A 85 4.93 20.24 -17.66
CA GLU A 85 4.90 21.56 -18.29
C GLU A 85 3.44 22.03 -18.46
N ASN A 86 3.22 23.34 -18.27
CA ASN A 86 1.87 23.95 -18.31
C ASN A 86 0.85 23.29 -17.37
N LYS A 87 1.33 22.65 -16.28
CA LYS A 87 0.49 21.99 -15.29
C LYS A 87 -0.38 20.87 -15.86
N VAL A 88 0.11 20.20 -16.90
CA VAL A 88 -0.55 19.03 -17.47
C VAL A 88 -0.41 17.87 -16.50
N PRO A 89 -1.50 17.16 -16.10
CA PRO A 89 -1.41 15.99 -15.24
C PRO A 89 -0.69 14.84 -15.94
N VAL A 90 0.36 14.32 -15.31
CA VAL A 90 1.21 13.24 -15.81
C VAL A 90 1.46 12.20 -14.73
N LEU A 91 1.86 10.99 -15.15
CA LEU A 91 2.25 9.91 -14.26
C LEU A 91 3.74 10.04 -13.93
N SER A 92 4.05 10.50 -12.73
CA SER A 92 5.43 10.63 -12.24
C SER A 92 5.49 10.69 -10.72
N HIS A 93 6.44 9.96 -10.13
CA HIS A 93 6.73 10.04 -8.69
C HIS A 93 7.51 11.32 -8.36
N ASP A 94 8.51 11.64 -9.18
CA ASP A 94 9.38 12.79 -9.00
C ASP A 94 8.94 13.96 -9.87
N ILE A 95 9.67 15.07 -9.80
CA ILE A 95 9.42 16.23 -10.66
C ILE A 95 9.51 15.81 -12.13
N PRO A 96 8.44 16.01 -12.93
CA PRO A 96 8.44 15.62 -14.33
C PRO A 96 9.53 16.33 -15.14
N THR A 97 10.14 15.59 -16.06
CA THR A 97 11.24 16.08 -16.92
C THR A 97 10.88 16.14 -18.40
N GLY A 98 9.69 15.67 -18.74
CA GLY A 98 9.15 15.61 -20.10
C GLY A 98 9.13 14.17 -20.66
N GLY A 99 8.08 13.85 -21.39
CA GLY A 99 7.87 12.53 -21.99
C GLY A 99 7.23 11.49 -21.07
N GLU A 100 6.71 11.93 -19.90
CA GLU A 100 5.90 11.08 -19.02
C GLU A 100 4.56 10.73 -19.68
N VAL A 101 3.99 9.58 -19.29
CA VAL A 101 2.62 9.22 -19.65
C VAL A 101 1.67 10.28 -19.08
N THR A 102 0.76 10.78 -19.89
CA THR A 102 -0.26 11.73 -19.43
C THR A 102 -1.36 11.03 -18.67
N LEU A 103 -1.98 11.73 -17.70
CA LEU A 103 -3.16 11.20 -17.01
C LEU A 103 -4.30 10.87 -17.99
N GLU A 104 -4.39 11.61 -19.09
CA GLU A 104 -5.41 11.35 -20.13
C GLU A 104 -5.21 9.99 -20.81
N GLU A 105 -3.96 9.60 -21.10
CA GLU A 105 -3.66 8.27 -21.66
C GLU A 105 -3.99 7.15 -20.66
N ALA A 106 -3.67 7.35 -19.37
CA ALA A 106 -4.04 6.40 -18.32
C ALA A 106 -5.57 6.29 -18.16
N PHE A 107 -6.29 7.38 -18.23
CA PHE A 107 -7.75 7.39 -18.13
C PHE A 107 -8.43 6.77 -19.36
N ARG A 108 -7.84 6.91 -20.54
CA ARG A 108 -8.31 6.18 -21.74
C ARG A 108 -8.22 4.67 -21.55
N LEU A 109 -7.06 4.18 -21.06
CA LEU A 109 -6.90 2.76 -20.76
C LEU A 109 -7.90 2.30 -19.67
N LEU A 110 -8.11 3.11 -18.64
CA LEU A 110 -9.04 2.78 -17.54
C LEU A 110 -10.50 2.73 -18.03
N SER A 111 -10.90 3.63 -18.95
CA SER A 111 -12.25 3.66 -19.54
C SER A 111 -12.59 2.39 -20.34
N GLU A 112 -11.58 1.72 -20.87
CA GLU A 112 -11.71 0.42 -21.56
C GLU A 112 -11.86 -0.75 -20.56
N ASN A 113 -11.67 -0.50 -19.26
CA ASN A 113 -11.67 -1.49 -18.19
C ASN A 113 -12.65 -1.11 -17.06
N PRO A 114 -13.97 -1.13 -17.27
CA PRO A 114 -14.97 -0.55 -16.37
C PRO A 114 -15.06 -1.20 -14.99
N ASN A 115 -14.49 -2.39 -14.81
CA ASN A 115 -14.46 -3.12 -13.53
C ASN A 115 -13.16 -2.90 -12.72
N ILE A 116 -12.26 -2.03 -13.22
CA ILE A 116 -10.98 -1.71 -12.59
C ILE A 116 -11.08 -0.31 -11.98
N GLN A 117 -10.64 -0.17 -10.76
CA GLN A 117 -10.46 1.13 -10.11
C GLN A 117 -9.02 1.62 -10.28
N ALA A 118 -8.82 2.91 -10.12
CA ALA A 118 -7.47 3.48 -10.01
C ALA A 118 -7.29 4.21 -8.69
N ASN A 119 -6.19 3.89 -8.04
CA ASN A 119 -5.60 4.67 -6.96
C ASN A 119 -4.65 5.70 -7.57
N ILE A 120 -5.01 6.96 -7.45
CA ILE A 120 -4.18 8.08 -7.86
C ILE A 120 -3.37 8.53 -6.64
N ASP A 121 -2.07 8.15 -6.58
CA ASP A 121 -1.20 8.59 -5.50
C ASP A 121 -0.67 10.01 -5.77
N ALA A 122 -1.29 11.01 -5.18
CA ALA A 122 -1.00 12.40 -5.46
C ALA A 122 0.36 12.81 -4.87
N LYS A 123 1.31 13.18 -5.74
CA LYS A 123 2.60 13.78 -5.35
C LYS A 123 2.52 15.31 -5.33
N SER A 124 1.51 15.84 -6.01
CA SER A 124 1.19 17.27 -6.04
C SER A 124 -0.32 17.45 -6.20
N THR A 125 -0.84 18.55 -5.65
CA THR A 125 -2.24 18.97 -5.78
C THR A 125 -2.38 20.25 -6.61
N GLU A 126 -1.34 20.61 -7.37
CA GLU A 126 -1.20 21.92 -8.05
C GLU A 126 -2.35 22.23 -9.03
N ASN A 127 -2.87 21.21 -9.74
CA ASN A 127 -3.94 21.40 -10.73
C ASN A 127 -4.96 20.24 -10.71
N LEU A 128 -5.54 19.95 -9.55
CA LEU A 128 -6.59 18.93 -9.42
C LEU A 128 -7.86 19.25 -10.25
N VAL A 129 -8.09 20.51 -10.61
CA VAL A 129 -9.17 20.90 -11.53
C VAL A 129 -9.04 20.16 -12.88
N ALA A 130 -7.83 20.04 -13.41
CA ALA A 130 -7.60 19.29 -14.66
C ALA A 130 -7.89 17.79 -14.48
N VAL A 131 -7.54 17.22 -13.33
CA VAL A 131 -7.85 15.82 -12.99
C VAL A 131 -9.37 15.59 -12.96
N GLY A 132 -10.11 16.46 -12.26
CA GLY A 132 -11.57 16.39 -12.19
C GLY A 132 -12.24 16.52 -13.56
N LYS A 133 -11.73 17.41 -14.44
CA LYS A 133 -12.23 17.55 -15.81
C LYS A 133 -12.01 16.27 -16.64
N LEU A 134 -10.83 15.64 -16.53
CA LEU A 134 -10.54 14.40 -17.20
C LEU A 134 -11.39 13.24 -16.67
N ALA A 135 -11.56 13.15 -15.35
CA ALA A 135 -12.43 12.14 -14.75
C ALA A 135 -13.86 12.21 -15.28
N LYS A 136 -14.43 13.41 -15.39
CA LYS A 136 -15.75 13.64 -15.99
C LYS A 136 -15.78 13.31 -17.47
N LYS A 137 -14.77 13.76 -18.24
CA LYS A 137 -14.65 13.48 -19.69
C LYS A 137 -14.73 11.99 -20.01
N TYR A 138 -14.06 11.16 -19.19
CA TYR A 138 -14.01 9.70 -19.36
C TYR A 138 -15.04 8.95 -18.52
N MET A 139 -15.90 9.65 -17.75
CA MET A 139 -16.92 9.07 -16.84
C MET A 139 -16.33 8.11 -15.77
N LEU A 140 -15.17 8.46 -15.23
CA LEU A 140 -14.39 7.60 -14.34
C LEU A 140 -14.57 7.93 -12.85
N GLU A 141 -15.36 8.92 -12.47
CA GLU A 141 -15.44 9.43 -11.10
C GLU A 141 -15.71 8.32 -10.04
N LYS A 142 -16.45 7.27 -10.43
CA LYS A 142 -16.74 6.12 -9.56
C LYS A 142 -15.64 5.04 -9.55
N GLN A 143 -14.68 5.13 -10.48
CA GLN A 143 -13.56 4.21 -10.59
C GLN A 143 -12.29 4.76 -9.93
N LEU A 144 -12.30 6.01 -9.46
CA LEU A 144 -11.12 6.69 -8.94
C LEU A 144 -11.19 6.89 -7.44
N PHE A 145 -10.03 6.85 -6.79
CA PHE A 145 -9.81 7.39 -5.47
C PHE A 145 -8.37 7.91 -5.35
N PHE A 146 -8.15 8.81 -4.39
CA PHE A 146 -6.81 9.33 -4.13
C PHE A 146 -6.17 8.66 -2.93
N THR A 147 -4.84 8.47 -3.00
CA THR A 147 -3.89 8.39 -1.89
C THR A 147 -2.85 9.50 -2.03
N GLY A 148 -1.84 9.54 -1.15
CA GLY A 148 -0.87 10.65 -1.15
C GLY A 148 -1.41 11.94 -0.54
N ILE A 149 -2.65 11.96 -0.07
CA ILE A 149 -3.32 13.15 0.47
C ILE A 149 -2.95 13.34 1.95
N SER A 150 -2.27 14.44 2.26
CA SER A 150 -2.01 14.92 3.61
C SER A 150 -3.17 15.79 4.13
N GLU A 151 -3.15 16.16 5.41
CA GLU A 151 -4.12 17.10 5.99
C GLU A 151 -4.14 18.45 5.24
N ASP A 152 -2.98 18.90 4.76
CA ASP A 152 -2.84 20.17 4.02
C ASP A 152 -3.47 20.12 2.62
N ASP A 153 -3.54 18.94 1.99
CA ASP A 153 -4.09 18.73 0.65
C ASP A 153 -5.61 18.62 0.63
N VAL A 154 -6.23 18.33 1.78
CA VAL A 154 -7.68 18.08 1.89
C VAL A 154 -8.54 19.20 1.31
N ALA A 155 -8.16 20.44 1.56
CA ALA A 155 -8.93 21.59 1.06
C ALA A 155 -8.92 21.65 -0.48
N ALA A 156 -7.79 21.34 -1.12
CA ALA A 156 -7.66 21.29 -2.58
C ALA A 156 -8.49 20.16 -3.18
N VAL A 157 -8.41 18.96 -2.60
CA VAL A 157 -9.19 17.79 -3.06
C VAL A 157 -10.69 18.07 -2.98
N LYS A 158 -11.18 18.57 -1.85
CA LYS A 158 -12.60 18.88 -1.65
C LYS A 158 -13.12 19.96 -2.60
N ARG A 159 -12.30 20.95 -2.93
CA ARG A 159 -12.66 22.05 -3.83
C ARG A 159 -12.68 21.58 -5.29
N ASP A 160 -11.66 20.85 -5.72
CA ASP A 160 -11.37 20.61 -7.14
C ASP A 160 -11.85 19.24 -7.64
N CYS A 161 -11.94 18.24 -6.74
CA CYS A 161 -12.36 16.87 -7.05
C CYS A 161 -13.36 16.32 -6.01
N PRO A 162 -14.47 17.03 -5.70
CA PRO A 162 -15.37 16.67 -4.59
C PRO A 162 -16.10 15.33 -4.76
N SER A 163 -16.17 14.80 -5.98
CA SER A 163 -16.80 13.50 -6.29
C SER A 163 -15.84 12.30 -6.18
N ILE A 164 -14.53 12.55 -6.04
CA ILE A 164 -13.54 11.48 -5.96
C ILE A 164 -13.16 11.27 -4.49
N PRO A 165 -13.42 10.07 -3.92
CA PRO A 165 -13.04 9.77 -2.54
C PRO A 165 -11.51 9.73 -2.38
N TYR A 166 -11.05 9.90 -1.14
CA TYR A 166 -9.62 9.83 -0.84
C TYR A 166 -9.36 9.18 0.51
N TYR A 167 -8.19 8.57 0.61
CA TYR A 167 -7.59 8.11 1.85
C TYR A 167 -6.63 9.18 2.37
N LEU A 168 -6.65 9.41 3.68
CA LEU A 168 -5.66 10.27 4.31
C LEU A 168 -4.35 9.50 4.49
N ASN A 169 -3.24 10.01 3.96
CA ASN A 169 -1.92 9.43 4.21
C ASN A 169 -1.44 9.83 5.60
N VAL A 170 -1.13 8.83 6.43
CA VAL A 170 -0.68 9.06 7.80
C VAL A 170 0.56 8.24 8.12
N ASP A 171 1.57 8.92 8.68
CA ASP A 171 2.73 8.22 9.26
C ASP A 171 2.38 7.68 10.65
N VAL A 172 1.85 6.47 10.68
CA VAL A 172 1.46 5.79 11.92
C VAL A 172 2.71 5.36 12.69
N LYS A 173 2.87 5.87 13.90
CA LYS A 173 3.98 5.53 14.80
C LYS A 173 3.81 4.13 15.37
N LYS A 174 4.60 3.17 14.87
CA LYS A 174 4.54 1.76 15.27
C LYS A 174 4.56 1.54 16.80
N GLY A 175 5.30 2.35 17.54
CA GLY A 175 5.37 2.26 19.01
C GLY A 175 4.08 2.68 19.72
N ARG A 176 3.15 3.36 19.04
CA ARG A 176 1.92 3.90 19.62
C ARG A 176 0.65 3.19 19.16
N VAL A 177 0.74 2.11 18.38
CA VAL A 177 -0.44 1.39 17.87
C VAL A 177 -1.28 0.69 18.94
N LYS A 178 -0.79 0.64 20.19
CA LYS A 178 -1.53 0.16 21.37
C LYS A 178 -2.06 1.30 22.26
N ASP A 179 -1.73 2.51 21.95
CA ASP A 179 -2.18 3.71 22.64
C ASP A 179 -3.53 4.14 22.06
N GLU A 180 -4.60 3.88 22.78
CA GLU A 180 -5.96 4.14 22.33
C GLU A 180 -6.19 5.63 22.07
N SER A 181 -5.64 6.52 22.90
CA SER A 181 -5.76 7.96 22.70
C SER A 181 -5.12 8.43 21.41
N TYR A 182 -4.01 7.79 21.01
CA TYR A 182 -3.35 8.05 19.73
C TYR A 182 -4.18 7.54 18.55
N LEU A 183 -4.80 6.37 18.67
CA LEU A 183 -5.66 5.85 17.62
C LEU A 183 -6.93 6.68 17.46
N GLU A 184 -7.50 7.20 18.57
CA GLU A 184 -8.62 8.15 18.54
C GLU A 184 -8.24 9.48 17.89
N GLU A 185 -7.04 10.01 18.17
CA GLU A 185 -6.51 11.19 17.48
C GLU A 185 -6.47 10.97 15.96
N LEU A 186 -5.92 9.84 15.51
CA LEU A 186 -5.84 9.50 14.09
C LEU A 186 -7.24 9.32 13.47
N ALA A 187 -8.16 8.63 14.15
CA ALA A 187 -9.52 8.44 13.68
C ALA A 187 -10.26 9.79 13.54
N SER A 188 -10.09 10.69 14.51
CA SER A 188 -10.66 12.03 14.48
C SER A 188 -10.15 12.84 13.28
N LYS A 189 -8.85 12.75 12.96
CA LYS A 189 -8.26 13.37 11.76
C LYS A 189 -8.90 12.86 10.48
N VAL A 190 -9.04 11.53 10.32
CA VAL A 190 -9.67 10.92 9.15
C VAL A 190 -11.13 11.37 9.01
N ILE A 191 -11.90 11.30 10.09
CA ILE A 191 -13.32 11.67 10.09
C ILE A 191 -13.51 13.15 9.77
N SER A 192 -12.78 14.04 10.45
CA SER A 192 -12.88 15.49 10.24
C SER A 192 -12.41 15.92 8.86
N SER A 193 -11.42 15.23 8.29
CA SER A 193 -11.00 15.47 6.91
C SER A 193 -12.05 15.03 5.89
N GLY A 194 -12.98 14.12 6.24
CA GLY A 194 -13.94 13.53 5.31
C GLY A 194 -13.32 12.45 4.41
N ALA A 195 -12.12 11.98 4.73
CA ALA A 195 -11.50 10.84 4.06
C ALA A 195 -12.30 9.54 4.32
N VAL A 196 -12.31 8.63 3.35
CA VAL A 196 -12.97 7.32 3.49
C VAL A 196 -12.16 6.35 4.33
N GLY A 197 -10.87 6.63 4.52
CA GLY A 197 -9.96 5.76 5.24
C GLY A 197 -8.58 6.35 5.45
N ILE A 198 -7.72 5.53 5.99
CA ILE A 198 -6.30 5.80 6.23
C ILE A 198 -5.45 5.00 5.24
N ASN A 199 -4.45 5.64 4.62
CA ASN A 199 -3.41 4.96 3.85
C ASN A 199 -2.09 5.00 4.62
N MET A 200 -1.52 3.81 4.91
CA MET A 200 -0.41 3.72 5.83
C MET A 200 0.65 2.71 5.38
N HIS A 201 1.89 2.96 5.83
CA HIS A 201 2.99 2.03 5.56
C HIS A 201 2.83 0.71 6.35
N LYS A 202 3.11 -0.42 5.71
CA LYS A 202 2.98 -1.78 6.27
C LYS A 202 3.63 -2.02 7.63
N ARG A 203 4.65 -1.22 8.01
CA ARG A 203 5.42 -1.43 9.26
C ARG A 203 4.60 -1.27 10.52
N ALA A 204 3.55 -0.45 10.48
CA ALA A 204 2.75 -0.10 11.65
C ALA A 204 1.39 -0.83 11.70
N VAL A 205 1.00 -1.55 10.63
CA VAL A 205 -0.29 -2.26 10.62
C VAL A 205 -0.30 -3.43 11.59
N THR A 206 -1.37 -3.52 12.40
CA THR A 206 -1.67 -4.62 13.31
C THR A 206 -3.16 -4.99 13.22
N LYS A 207 -3.53 -6.17 13.72
CA LYS A 207 -4.94 -6.61 13.72
C LYS A 207 -5.80 -5.69 14.58
N GLU A 208 -5.28 -5.28 15.73
CA GLU A 208 -5.95 -4.37 16.66
C GLU A 208 -6.22 -3.01 16.01
N LEU A 209 -5.23 -2.45 15.31
CA LEU A 209 -5.37 -1.18 14.58
C LEU A 209 -6.45 -1.31 13.49
N CYS A 210 -6.39 -2.35 12.66
CA CYS A 210 -7.40 -2.55 11.62
C CYS A 210 -8.81 -2.70 12.22
N SER A 211 -8.95 -3.47 13.31
CA SER A 211 -10.22 -3.65 14.01
C SER A 211 -10.75 -2.33 14.61
N PHE A 212 -9.85 -1.51 15.18
CA PHE A 212 -10.17 -0.21 15.74
C PHE A 212 -10.75 0.74 14.69
N PHE A 213 -10.09 0.88 13.55
CA PHE A 213 -10.57 1.74 12.46
C PHE A 213 -11.85 1.20 11.82
N LYS A 214 -11.93 -0.11 11.59
CA LYS A 214 -13.11 -0.76 11.03
C LYS A 214 -14.36 -0.56 11.89
N SER A 215 -14.23 -0.61 13.22
CA SER A 215 -15.35 -0.34 14.14
C SER A 215 -15.90 1.08 14.06
N ARG A 216 -15.14 2.01 13.46
CA ARG A 216 -15.50 3.42 13.22
C ARG A 216 -15.88 3.71 11.77
N GLY A 217 -15.99 2.67 10.93
CA GLY A 217 -16.29 2.82 9.50
C GLY A 217 -15.15 3.40 8.68
N ILE A 218 -13.91 3.38 9.22
CA ILE A 218 -12.72 3.90 8.56
C ILE A 218 -12.01 2.74 7.85
N LEU A 219 -11.82 2.86 6.53
CA LEU A 219 -11.10 1.86 5.74
C LEU A 219 -9.59 1.94 5.98
N VAL A 220 -8.91 0.80 5.87
CA VAL A 220 -7.45 0.72 6.04
C VAL A 220 -6.80 0.22 4.75
N SER A 221 -6.02 1.09 4.11
CA SER A 221 -5.16 0.78 2.95
C SER A 221 -3.70 0.69 3.40
N VAL A 222 -2.97 -0.32 2.91
CA VAL A 222 -1.61 -0.62 3.36
C VAL A 222 -0.65 -0.73 2.17
N TYR A 223 0.48 -0.04 2.23
CA TYR A 223 1.53 -0.06 1.20
C TYR A 223 2.94 -0.18 1.79
N THR A 224 3.95 -0.62 1.05
CA THR A 224 3.95 -1.50 -0.12
C THR A 224 4.35 -2.89 0.34
N VAL A 225 3.60 -3.92 -0.04
CA VAL A 225 3.69 -5.27 0.53
C VAL A 225 4.16 -6.25 -0.55
N ASP A 226 5.49 -6.51 -0.63
CA ASP A 226 6.11 -7.26 -1.73
C ASP A 226 6.75 -8.58 -1.33
N SER A 227 7.04 -8.78 -0.03
CA SER A 227 7.60 -10.04 0.46
C SER A 227 6.51 -11.02 0.90
N ALA A 228 6.72 -12.32 0.71
CA ALA A 228 5.77 -13.33 1.17
C ALA A 228 5.49 -13.22 2.69
N TYR A 229 6.52 -12.91 3.49
CA TYR A 229 6.37 -12.69 4.92
C TYR A 229 5.40 -11.54 5.20
N ASP A 230 5.60 -10.37 4.56
CA ASP A 230 4.72 -9.21 4.75
C ASP A 230 3.31 -9.48 4.22
N MET A 231 3.17 -10.21 3.08
CA MET A 231 1.86 -10.58 2.54
C MET A 231 1.03 -11.37 3.56
N TYR A 232 1.57 -12.45 4.12
CA TYR A 232 0.86 -13.24 5.14
C TYR A 232 0.62 -12.44 6.41
N ARG A 233 1.61 -11.66 6.88
CA ARG A 233 1.50 -10.83 8.07
C ARG A 233 0.42 -9.75 7.92
N VAL A 234 0.43 -9.01 6.81
CA VAL A 234 -0.54 -7.92 6.58
C VAL A 234 -1.93 -8.47 6.34
N LEU A 235 -2.07 -9.57 5.57
CA LEU A 235 -3.35 -10.25 5.40
C LEU A 235 -3.95 -10.71 6.74
N SER A 236 -3.14 -11.17 7.70
CA SER A 236 -3.62 -11.55 9.04
C SER A 236 -4.11 -10.37 9.89
N CYS A 237 -3.82 -9.14 9.47
CA CYS A 237 -4.35 -7.92 10.10
C CYS A 237 -5.73 -7.49 9.55
N ALA A 238 -6.20 -8.10 8.46
CA ALA A 238 -7.48 -7.84 7.81
C ALA A 238 -7.68 -6.37 7.37
N PRO A 239 -6.74 -5.75 6.62
CA PRO A 239 -6.97 -4.43 6.02
C PRO A 239 -8.03 -4.52 4.90
N ASP A 240 -8.46 -3.37 4.38
CA ASP A 240 -9.43 -3.29 3.27
C ASP A 240 -8.75 -3.22 1.90
N ASN A 241 -7.50 -2.74 1.84
CA ASN A 241 -6.70 -2.73 0.62
C ASN A 241 -5.23 -3.04 0.92
N ILE A 242 -4.57 -3.72 -0.02
CA ILE A 242 -3.12 -3.94 0.01
C ILE A 242 -2.53 -3.59 -1.35
N THR A 243 -1.57 -2.66 -1.35
CA THR A 243 -0.79 -2.28 -2.54
C THR A 243 0.50 -3.09 -2.62
N SER A 244 0.76 -3.70 -3.79
CA SER A 244 1.93 -4.56 -4.01
C SER A 244 2.50 -4.42 -5.43
N LYS A 245 3.84 -4.51 -5.56
CA LYS A 245 4.53 -4.70 -6.85
C LYS A 245 4.42 -6.16 -7.37
N LYS A 246 3.85 -7.07 -6.56
CA LYS A 246 3.64 -8.49 -6.89
C LYS A 246 2.18 -8.87 -6.66
N PRO A 247 1.23 -8.21 -7.34
CA PRO A 247 -0.20 -8.45 -7.13
C PRO A 247 -0.60 -9.90 -7.46
N ASP A 248 0.02 -10.53 -8.44
CA ASP A 248 -0.16 -11.94 -8.82
C ASP A 248 0.06 -12.88 -7.63
N LYS A 249 1.17 -12.71 -6.89
CA LYS A 249 1.51 -13.52 -5.72
C LYS A 249 0.54 -13.29 -4.57
N LEU A 250 0.18 -12.03 -4.33
CA LEU A 250 -0.76 -11.68 -3.26
C LEU A 250 -2.16 -12.25 -3.54
N ILE A 251 -2.66 -12.10 -4.77
CA ILE A 251 -3.94 -12.67 -5.20
C ILE A 251 -3.93 -14.20 -5.10
N ASN A 252 -2.85 -14.85 -5.52
CA ASN A 252 -2.73 -16.31 -5.38
C ASN A 252 -2.79 -16.76 -3.91
N ILE A 253 -2.12 -16.05 -2.99
CA ILE A 253 -2.22 -16.33 -1.55
C ILE A 253 -3.66 -16.18 -1.05
N VAL A 254 -4.35 -15.13 -1.44
CA VAL A 254 -5.76 -14.88 -1.07
C VAL A 254 -6.64 -16.02 -1.58
N ASN A 255 -6.53 -16.37 -2.85
CA ASN A 255 -7.33 -17.44 -3.47
C ASN A 255 -7.08 -18.81 -2.82
N GLN A 256 -5.82 -19.16 -2.55
CA GLN A 256 -5.49 -20.40 -1.85
C GLN A 256 -6.11 -20.47 -0.47
N LYS A 257 -6.12 -19.36 0.27
CA LYS A 257 -6.67 -19.32 1.64
C LYS A 257 -8.20 -19.26 1.67
N THR A 258 -8.85 -18.71 0.65
CA THR A 258 -10.32 -18.65 0.57
C THR A 258 -10.92 -19.95 0.04
N ASN A 259 -10.21 -20.71 -0.80
CA ASN A 259 -10.66 -21.99 -1.36
C ASN A 259 -10.45 -23.19 -0.42
N ILE A 260 -9.84 -23.00 0.75
CA ILE A 260 -9.65 -24.06 1.78
C ILE A 260 -10.87 -24.13 2.74
N LYS A 261 -11.90 -23.31 2.53
CA LYS A 261 -13.17 -23.40 3.21
C LYS A 261 -14.13 -24.22 2.37
#